data_583da7358e9991dc9d6b07df4250f747
#
_entry.id   583da7358e9991dc9d6b07df4250f747
#
_cell.length_a   1.000
_cell.length_b   1.000
_cell.length_c   1.000
_cell.angle_alpha   90.00
_cell.angle_beta   90.00
_cell.angle_gamma   90.00
#
_symmetry.space_group_name_H-M   'P 1'
#
loop_
_entity.id
_entity.type
_entity.pdbx_description
1 polymer ?
#
loop_
_entity_poly.entity_id
_entity_poly.type
_entity_poly.pdbx_seq_one_letter_code
_entity_poly.pdbx_strand_id
1 'polypeptide(L)'
;MIVGTLKIRLVLRESHSLKDKRRVLKSLKDTLSNKFNISVAETDEQDVWQTAEIGVAAVGSDGSFVQSVLTNVVNYVRFFGGVELVNSEQEIYGD
;
A
#
# COMPACT_ATOMS: atom_id res chain seq x y z
N MET A 1 -18.54 2.30 13.04
CA MET A 1 -17.19 2.52 12.46
C MET A 1 -16.94 1.50 11.38
N ILE A 2 -16.50 1.98 10.25
CA ILE A 2 -16.12 1.12 9.12
C ILE A 2 -14.61 1.08 9.03
N VAL A 3 -14.05 -0.12 8.85
CA VAL A 3 -12.60 -0.32 8.65
C VAL A 3 -12.41 -0.94 7.28
N GLY A 4 -11.53 -0.35 6.49
CA GLY A 4 -11.12 -0.92 5.21
C GLY A 4 -9.67 -1.37 5.27
N THR A 5 -9.37 -2.51 4.67
CA THR A 5 -8.00 -2.99 4.53
C THR A 5 -7.68 -3.18 3.06
N LEU A 6 -6.39 -2.99 2.74
CA LEU A 6 -5.89 -3.15 1.39
C LEU A 6 -4.55 -3.87 1.49
N LYS A 7 -4.40 -4.93 0.73
CA LYS A 7 -3.14 -5.65 0.59
C LYS A 7 -2.65 -5.43 -0.84
N ILE A 8 -1.44 -4.93 -0.99
CA ILE A 8 -0.85 -4.61 -2.28
C ILE A 8 0.42 -5.43 -2.47
N ARG A 9 0.52 -6.14 -3.59
CA ARG A 9 1.75 -6.82 -4.00
C ARG A 9 2.47 -6.01 -5.04
N LEU A 10 3.78 -5.84 -4.81
CA LEU A 10 4.64 -5.01 -5.66
C LEU A 10 5.85 -5.80 -6.13
N VAL A 11 6.31 -5.47 -7.33
CA VAL A 11 7.61 -5.89 -7.85
C VAL A 11 8.49 -4.66 -8.01
N LEU A 12 9.73 -4.75 -7.57
CA LEU A 12 10.72 -3.67 -7.63
C LEU A 12 11.86 -4.16 -8.55
N ARG A 13 11.67 -4.02 -9.86
CA ARG A 13 12.61 -4.58 -10.86
C ARG A 13 13.99 -3.97 -10.79
N GLU A 14 14.08 -2.69 -10.39
CA GLU A 14 15.35 -1.97 -10.31
C GLU A 14 16.07 -2.17 -8.97
N SER A 15 15.47 -2.91 -8.04
CA SER A 15 16.07 -3.15 -6.74
C SER A 15 17.11 -4.26 -6.84
N HIS A 16 18.30 -4.01 -6.32
CA HIS A 16 19.41 -4.96 -6.31
C HIS A 16 19.88 -5.32 -4.92
N SER A 17 19.19 -4.82 -3.89
CA SER A 17 19.53 -5.09 -2.49
C SER A 17 18.35 -4.75 -1.59
N LEU A 18 18.41 -5.23 -0.35
CA LEU A 18 17.42 -4.81 0.67
C LEU A 18 17.51 -3.31 0.94
N LYS A 19 18.69 -2.73 0.84
CA LYS A 19 18.88 -1.29 1.03
C LYS A 19 18.13 -0.50 -0.05
N ASP A 20 18.23 -0.91 -1.32
CA ASP A 20 17.50 -0.29 -2.41
C ASP A 20 15.98 -0.40 -2.18
N LYS A 21 15.51 -1.59 -1.84
CA LYS A 21 14.11 -1.84 -1.56
C LYS A 21 13.59 -0.95 -0.43
N ARG A 22 14.32 -0.89 0.68
CA ARG A 22 13.92 -0.10 1.85
C ARG A 22 13.79 1.38 1.51
N ARG A 23 14.70 1.89 0.68
CA ARG A 23 14.66 3.29 0.24
C ARG A 23 13.39 3.58 -0.56
N VAL A 24 13.05 2.72 -1.53
CA VAL A 24 11.87 2.89 -2.37
C VAL A 24 10.60 2.76 -1.54
N LEU A 25 10.51 1.73 -0.69
CA LEU A 25 9.33 1.50 0.13
C LEU A 25 9.14 2.58 1.18
N LYS A 26 10.22 3.10 1.77
CA LYS A 26 10.11 4.21 2.71
C LYS A 26 9.50 5.43 2.02
N SER A 27 9.98 5.76 0.83
CA SER A 27 9.44 6.87 0.04
C SER A 27 7.96 6.65 -0.26
N LEU A 28 7.58 5.46 -0.70
CA LEU A 28 6.19 5.14 -0.99
C LEU A 28 5.32 5.25 0.26
N LYS A 29 5.72 4.64 1.38
CA LYS A 29 4.95 4.66 2.62
C LYS A 29 4.79 6.09 3.15
N ASP A 30 5.88 6.87 3.14
CA ASP A 30 5.83 8.25 3.61
C ASP A 30 4.89 9.09 2.74
N THR A 31 4.96 8.92 1.43
CA THR A 31 4.08 9.64 0.50
C THR A 31 2.61 9.26 0.71
N LEU A 32 2.32 7.97 0.85
CA LEU A 32 0.95 7.51 1.09
C LEU A 32 0.40 8.05 2.41
N SER A 33 1.20 8.02 3.47
CA SER A 33 0.79 8.52 4.79
C SER A 33 0.55 10.02 4.80
N ASN A 34 1.32 10.78 4.00
CA ASN A 34 1.13 12.22 3.89
C ASN A 34 -0.06 12.60 3.02
N LYS A 35 -0.36 11.77 2.02
CA LYS A 35 -1.41 12.07 1.05
C LYS A 35 -2.77 11.56 1.48
N PHE A 36 -2.83 10.48 2.21
CA PHE A 36 -4.07 9.82 2.63
C PHE A 36 -4.08 9.61 4.15
N ASN A 37 -5.26 9.65 4.74
CA ASN A 37 -5.42 9.34 6.17
C ASN A 37 -5.53 7.83 6.35
N ILE A 38 -4.39 7.15 6.35
CA ILE A 38 -4.28 5.69 6.40
C ILE A 38 -3.09 5.28 7.26
N SER A 39 -3.11 4.02 7.71
CA SER A 39 -1.94 3.35 8.25
C SER A 39 -1.34 2.47 7.16
N VAL A 40 -0.02 2.49 7.03
CA VAL A 40 0.71 1.73 6.00
C VAL A 40 1.88 1.00 6.63
N ALA A 41 2.06 -0.26 6.25
CA ALA A 41 3.20 -1.04 6.70
C ALA A 41 3.58 -2.08 5.63
N GLU A 42 4.84 -2.49 5.63
CA GLU A 42 5.25 -3.69 4.91
C GLU A 42 4.84 -4.90 5.75
N THR A 43 4.02 -5.79 5.19
CA THR A 43 3.36 -6.86 5.94
C THR A 43 3.88 -8.26 5.64
N ASP A 44 4.69 -8.41 4.60
CA ASP A 44 5.30 -9.69 4.25
C ASP A 44 6.48 -9.46 3.32
N GLU A 45 7.29 -10.50 3.13
CA GLU A 45 8.43 -10.51 2.21
C GLU A 45 9.51 -9.49 2.55
N GLN A 46 9.69 -9.19 3.86
CA GLN A 46 10.66 -8.20 4.30
C GLN A 46 12.09 -8.51 3.88
N ASP A 47 12.44 -9.80 3.74
CA ASP A 47 13.80 -10.24 3.39
C ASP A 47 14.00 -10.46 1.90
N VAL A 48 12.98 -10.23 1.08
CA VAL A 48 13.06 -10.36 -0.39
C VAL A 48 13.25 -8.98 -0.99
N TRP A 49 14.25 -8.82 -1.85
CA TRP A 49 14.67 -7.48 -2.30
C TRP A 49 13.98 -6.98 -3.57
N GLN A 50 13.28 -7.85 -4.31
CA GLN A 50 12.59 -7.46 -5.55
C GLN A 50 11.07 -7.56 -5.47
N THR A 51 10.51 -8.01 -4.35
CA THR A 51 9.07 -8.07 -4.15
C THR A 51 8.71 -7.52 -2.77
N ALA A 52 7.49 -7.03 -2.63
CA ALA A 52 6.99 -6.49 -1.36
C ALA A 52 5.49 -6.69 -1.25
N GLU A 53 5.03 -6.83 -0.02
CA GLU A 53 3.62 -6.74 0.31
C GLU A 53 3.42 -5.56 1.24
N ILE A 54 2.52 -4.65 0.86
CA ILE A 54 2.17 -3.47 1.65
C ILE A 54 0.75 -3.66 2.14
N GLY A 55 0.56 -3.49 3.45
CA GLY A 55 -0.76 -3.45 4.06
C GLY A 55 -1.19 -2.03 4.36
N VAL A 56 -2.46 -1.73 4.09
CA VAL A 56 -3.06 -0.42 4.32
C VAL A 56 -4.34 -0.61 5.11
N ALA A 57 -4.58 0.27 6.09
CA ALA A 57 -5.83 0.31 6.83
C ALA A 57 -6.38 1.72 6.86
N ALA A 58 -7.70 1.85 6.68
CA ALA A 58 -8.41 3.12 6.74
C ALA A 58 -9.67 2.94 7.57
N VAL A 59 -10.08 4.00 8.26
CA VAL A 59 -11.34 3.99 9.02
C VAL A 59 -12.20 5.17 8.58
N GLY A 60 -13.50 4.99 8.73
CA GLY A 60 -14.47 6.05 8.46
C GLY A 60 -15.84 5.68 8.99
N SER A 61 -16.80 6.57 8.80
CA SER A 61 -18.18 6.34 9.23
C SER A 61 -19.06 5.75 8.12
N ASP A 62 -18.57 5.71 6.89
CA ASP A 62 -19.33 5.31 5.72
C ASP A 62 -18.49 4.39 4.85
N GLY A 63 -19.05 3.24 4.46
CA GLY A 63 -18.35 2.23 3.68
C GLY A 63 -17.92 2.72 2.29
N SER A 64 -18.75 3.50 1.61
CA SER A 64 -18.37 3.97 0.27
C SER A 64 -17.25 5.00 0.33
N PHE A 65 -17.17 5.81 1.39
CA PHE A 65 -16.04 6.71 1.61
C PHE A 65 -14.75 5.92 1.84
N VAL A 66 -14.78 4.92 2.74
CA VAL A 66 -13.61 4.09 3.02
C VAL A 66 -13.14 3.37 1.76
N GLN A 67 -14.08 2.82 0.99
CA GLN A 67 -13.75 2.15 -0.27
C GLN A 67 -13.09 3.11 -1.25
N SER A 68 -13.57 4.34 -1.34
CA SER A 68 -12.99 5.33 -2.25
C SER A 68 -11.57 5.70 -1.86
N VAL A 69 -11.28 5.77 -0.56
CA VAL A 69 -9.92 6.02 -0.07
C VAL A 69 -8.98 4.90 -0.53
N LEU A 70 -9.39 3.64 -0.32
CA LEU A 70 -8.57 2.49 -0.71
C LEU A 70 -8.35 2.43 -2.23
N THR A 71 -9.39 2.73 -3.02
CA THR A 71 -9.28 2.78 -4.47
C THR A 71 -8.31 3.86 -4.93
N ASN A 72 -8.35 5.04 -4.28
CA ASN A 72 -7.43 6.13 -4.60
C ASN A 72 -5.99 5.76 -4.24
N VAL A 73 -5.78 5.02 -3.15
CA VAL A 73 -4.46 4.51 -2.78
C VAL A 73 -3.91 3.57 -3.87
N VAL A 74 -4.72 2.61 -4.32
CA VAL A 74 -4.33 1.68 -5.39
C VAL A 74 -3.94 2.45 -6.65
N ASN A 75 -4.77 3.41 -7.05
CA ASN A 75 -4.51 4.20 -8.25
C ASN A 75 -3.22 5.02 -8.14
N TYR A 76 -2.93 5.55 -6.94
CA TYR A 76 -1.70 6.27 -6.72
C TYR A 76 -0.48 5.35 -6.82
N VAL A 77 -0.54 4.19 -6.19
CA VAL A 77 0.56 3.21 -6.19
C VAL A 77 0.84 2.70 -7.61
N ARG A 78 -0.21 2.54 -8.42
CA ARG A 78 -0.09 2.07 -9.80
C ARG A 78 0.89 2.90 -10.63
N PHE A 79 0.97 4.19 -10.35
CA PHE A 79 1.83 5.12 -11.11
C PHE A 79 3.05 5.61 -10.33
N PHE A 80 3.31 5.02 -9.16
CA PHE A 80 4.47 5.41 -8.35
C PHE A 80 5.76 4.84 -8.97
N GLY A 81 6.78 5.69 -9.15
CA GLY A 81 8.04 5.27 -9.74
C GLY A 81 8.80 4.29 -8.87
N GLY A 82 9.39 3.27 -9.47
CA GLY A 82 10.20 2.29 -8.78
C GLY A 82 9.46 1.03 -8.34
N VAL A 83 8.14 1.01 -8.43
CA VAL A 83 7.32 -0.16 -8.08
C VAL A 83 6.38 -0.50 -9.22
N GLU A 84 6.08 -1.80 -9.34
CA GLU A 84 5.08 -2.31 -10.28
C GLU A 84 3.98 -2.99 -9.47
N LEU A 85 2.75 -2.49 -9.58
CA LEU A 85 1.60 -3.10 -8.92
C LEU A 85 1.22 -4.40 -9.62
N VAL A 86 1.29 -5.51 -8.90
CA VAL A 86 0.98 -6.83 -9.44
C VAL A 86 -0.43 -7.28 -9.06
N ASN A 87 -0.82 -7.01 -7.82
CA ASN A 87 -2.11 -7.45 -7.30
C ASN A 87 -2.53 -6.56 -6.15
N SER A 88 -3.85 -6.43 -5.95
CA SER A 88 -4.41 -5.73 -4.80
C SER A 88 -5.69 -6.44 -4.35
N GLU A 89 -5.91 -6.47 -3.03
CA GLU A 89 -7.10 -7.05 -2.41
C GLU A 89 -7.65 -6.07 -1.40
N GLN A 90 -8.95 -5.79 -1.48
CA GLN A 90 -9.66 -4.89 -0.55
C GLN A 90 -10.67 -5.67 0.25
N GLU A 91 -10.81 -5.33 1.53
CA GLU A 91 -11.89 -5.81 2.38
C GLU A 91 -12.44 -4.66 3.21
N ILE A 92 -13.76 -4.65 3.39
CA ILE A 92 -14.47 -3.64 4.18
C ILE A 92 -15.17 -4.36 5.32
N TYR A 93 -14.97 -3.85 6.54
CA TYR A 93 -15.51 -4.42 7.76
C TYR A 93 -16.32 -3.38 8.52
N GLY A 94 -17.34 -3.85 9.21
CA GLY A 94 -18.17 -3.01 10.07
C GLY A 94 -19.53 -2.72 9.46
N ASP A 95 -20.29 -1.96 10.21
CA ASP A 95 -21.68 -1.64 9.86
C ASP A 95 -21.94 -0.15 9.76
#